data_fcf48eb19fe26889efd9a83c4d548518
#
_entry.id   fcf48eb19fe26889efd9a83c4d548518
#
_cell.length_a   1.000
_cell.length_b   1.000
_cell.length_c   1.000
_cell.angle_alpha   90.00
_cell.angle_beta   90.00
_cell.angle_gamma   90.00
#
_symmetry.space_group_name_H-M   'P 1'
#
loop_
_entity.id
_entity.type
_entity.pdbx_description
1 polymer ?
#
loop_
_entity_poly.entity_id
_entity_poly.type
_entity_poly.pdbx_seq_one_letter_code
_entity_poly.pdbx_strand_id
1 'polypeptide(L)'
;MNPKTPDGVPEKEWAKVTKLALAAAAASGKADDAAAADVTQKLLAMLEALEQKFGPLPGILAARADFLDDPDEAVRLLERAYKIAGQRADVESRLTIADALAGCYIRELEDPKQGARWLAAMADALKQAGDENDVESYEELKADLAALVANPPGGE
;
A
#
# COMPACT_ATOMS: atom_id res chain seq x y z
N MET A 1 -27.79 -7.44 5.08
CA MET A 1 -26.71 -6.53 4.65
C MET A 1 -25.57 -7.33 4.07
N ASN A 2 -25.13 -7.02 2.85
CA ASN A 2 -23.95 -7.66 2.30
C ASN A 2 -22.70 -7.09 2.97
N PRO A 3 -21.78 -7.95 3.46
CA PRO A 3 -20.51 -7.45 4.01
C PRO A 3 -19.76 -6.62 2.98
N LYS A 4 -19.09 -5.58 3.45
CA LYS A 4 -18.29 -4.66 2.64
C LYS A 4 -16.94 -4.41 3.27
N THR A 5 -15.96 -4.04 2.44
CA THR A 5 -14.70 -3.51 2.96
C THR A 5 -14.98 -2.18 3.68
N PRO A 6 -14.05 -1.70 4.54
CA PRO A 6 -14.24 -0.42 5.25
C PRO A 6 -14.58 0.76 4.33
N ASP A 7 -14.09 0.75 3.10
CA ASP A 7 -14.35 1.81 2.13
C ASP A 7 -15.53 1.54 1.20
N GLY A 8 -16.27 0.45 1.41
CA GLY A 8 -17.57 0.21 0.78
C GLY A 8 -17.62 -0.77 -0.39
N VAL A 9 -16.53 -1.46 -0.72
CA VAL A 9 -16.55 -2.51 -1.76
C VAL A 9 -17.23 -3.76 -1.19
N PRO A 10 -18.22 -4.36 -1.90
CA PRO A 10 -18.83 -5.61 -1.43
C PRO A 10 -17.78 -6.71 -1.24
N GLU A 11 -17.86 -7.41 -0.12
CA GLU A 11 -16.90 -8.46 0.23
C GLU A 11 -16.79 -9.53 -0.87
N LYS A 12 -17.89 -9.87 -1.50
CA LYS A 12 -17.92 -10.84 -2.59
C LYS A 12 -17.04 -10.40 -3.77
N GLU A 13 -17.04 -9.12 -4.09
CA GLU A 13 -16.20 -8.55 -5.15
C GLU A 13 -14.75 -8.47 -4.71
N TRP A 14 -14.50 -8.07 -3.46
CA TRP A 14 -13.16 -8.00 -2.91
C TRP A 14 -12.51 -9.38 -2.78
N ALA A 15 -13.29 -10.42 -2.51
CA ALA A 15 -12.78 -11.80 -2.44
C ALA A 15 -12.11 -12.23 -3.75
N LYS A 16 -12.58 -11.74 -4.89
CA LYS A 16 -11.96 -12.01 -6.20
C LYS A 16 -10.57 -11.37 -6.29
N VAL A 17 -10.41 -10.18 -5.75
CA VAL A 17 -9.12 -9.49 -5.66
C VAL A 17 -8.16 -10.30 -4.79
N THR A 18 -8.60 -10.72 -3.62
CA THR A 18 -7.80 -11.52 -2.68
C THR A 18 -7.34 -12.83 -3.33
N LYS A 19 -8.22 -13.50 -4.06
CA LYS A 19 -7.89 -14.75 -4.77
C LYS A 19 -6.78 -14.54 -5.79
N LEU A 20 -6.86 -13.46 -6.58
CA LEU A 20 -5.83 -13.14 -7.57
C LEU A 20 -4.52 -12.72 -6.91
N ALA A 21 -4.58 -11.99 -5.80
CA ALA A 21 -3.39 -11.60 -5.05
C ALA A 21 -2.65 -12.81 -4.50
N LEU A 22 -3.39 -13.79 -3.97
CA LEU A 22 -2.80 -15.05 -3.51
C LEU A 22 -2.19 -15.84 -4.66
N ALA A 23 -2.83 -15.86 -5.82
CA ALA A 23 -2.31 -16.54 -7.02
C ALA A 23 -1.01 -15.86 -7.51
N ALA A 24 -0.94 -14.53 -7.46
CA ALA A 24 0.26 -13.79 -7.83
C ALA A 24 1.43 -14.13 -6.88
N ALA A 25 1.16 -14.18 -5.58
CA ALA A 25 2.16 -14.54 -4.58
C ALA A 25 2.67 -15.99 -4.79
N ALA A 26 1.76 -16.93 -5.09
CA ALA A 26 2.11 -18.31 -5.34
C ALA A 26 2.97 -18.45 -6.59
N ALA A 27 2.65 -17.73 -7.67
CA ALA A 27 3.44 -17.75 -8.91
C ALA A 27 4.84 -17.18 -8.69
N SER A 28 4.96 -16.08 -7.94
CA SER A 28 6.26 -15.50 -7.57
C SER A 28 7.10 -16.47 -6.74
N GLY A 29 6.47 -17.18 -5.81
CA GLY A 29 7.15 -18.16 -4.97
C GLY A 29 7.69 -19.37 -5.75
N LYS A 30 7.11 -19.66 -6.91
CA LYS A 30 7.56 -20.74 -7.80
C LYS A 30 8.58 -20.26 -8.84
N ALA A 31 8.98 -19.00 -8.78
CA ALA A 31 9.87 -18.36 -9.74
C ALA A 31 9.38 -18.46 -11.20
N ASP A 32 8.06 -18.47 -11.39
CA ASP A 32 7.42 -18.43 -12.70
C ASP A 32 7.03 -17.00 -13.05
N ASP A 33 7.96 -16.25 -13.61
CA ASP A 33 7.79 -14.83 -13.90
C ASP A 33 6.67 -14.57 -14.91
N ALA A 34 6.50 -15.45 -15.90
CA ALA A 34 5.46 -15.29 -16.91
C ALA A 34 4.07 -15.47 -16.30
N ALA A 35 3.89 -16.48 -15.43
CA ALA A 35 2.62 -16.71 -14.74
C ALA A 35 2.32 -15.59 -13.75
N ALA A 36 3.33 -15.13 -13.02
CA ALA A 36 3.19 -14.02 -12.07
C ALA A 36 2.75 -12.73 -12.79
N ALA A 37 3.38 -12.42 -13.94
CA ALA A 37 3.03 -11.25 -14.74
C ALA A 37 1.60 -11.32 -15.27
N ASP A 38 1.16 -12.50 -15.76
CA ASP A 38 -0.20 -12.69 -16.26
C ASP A 38 -1.25 -12.47 -15.16
N VAL A 39 -1.04 -13.06 -13.99
CA VAL A 39 -1.96 -12.92 -12.86
C VAL A 39 -1.98 -11.47 -12.38
N THR A 40 -0.83 -10.81 -12.32
CA THR A 40 -0.73 -9.40 -11.92
C THR A 40 -1.51 -8.51 -12.87
N GLN A 41 -1.41 -8.73 -14.19
CA GLN A 41 -2.19 -7.98 -15.16
C GLN A 41 -3.69 -8.16 -14.98
N LYS A 42 -4.13 -9.39 -14.71
CA LYS A 42 -5.55 -9.68 -14.44
C LYS A 42 -6.01 -8.97 -13.18
N LEU A 43 -5.17 -8.97 -12.15
CA LEU A 43 -5.47 -8.29 -10.89
C LEU A 43 -5.59 -6.79 -11.08
N LEU A 44 -4.66 -6.17 -11.77
CA LEU A 44 -4.69 -4.73 -12.06
C LEU A 44 -5.93 -4.35 -12.88
N ALA A 45 -6.29 -5.15 -13.88
CA ALA A 45 -7.49 -4.93 -14.69
C ALA A 45 -8.76 -5.02 -13.83
N MET A 46 -8.82 -5.98 -12.91
CA MET A 46 -9.94 -6.13 -11.99
C MET A 46 -10.06 -4.93 -11.04
N LEU A 47 -8.95 -4.47 -10.49
CA LEU A 47 -8.92 -3.30 -9.60
C LEU A 47 -9.35 -2.04 -10.35
N GLU A 48 -8.92 -1.87 -11.59
CA GLU A 48 -9.35 -0.76 -12.43
C GLU A 48 -10.86 -0.80 -12.69
N ALA A 49 -11.41 -1.99 -12.97
CA ALA A 49 -12.85 -2.17 -13.14
C ALA A 49 -13.62 -1.82 -11.87
N LEU A 50 -13.10 -2.20 -10.69
CA LEU A 50 -13.71 -1.84 -9.40
C LEU A 50 -13.65 -0.33 -9.16
N GLU A 51 -12.55 0.33 -9.55
CA GLU A 51 -12.45 1.79 -9.46
C GLU A 51 -13.53 2.47 -10.32
N GLN A 52 -13.77 1.98 -11.52
CA GLN A 52 -14.80 2.52 -12.39
C GLN A 52 -16.20 2.30 -11.82
N LYS A 53 -16.41 1.16 -11.17
CA LYS A 53 -17.72 0.80 -10.61
C LYS A 53 -18.03 1.52 -9.29
N PHE A 54 -17.07 1.62 -8.39
CA PHE A 54 -17.25 2.14 -7.03
C PHE A 54 -16.57 3.49 -6.79
N GLY A 55 -15.82 4.00 -7.76
CA GLY A 55 -15.05 5.22 -7.63
C GLY A 55 -13.65 4.97 -7.08
N PRO A 56 -12.84 6.03 -6.96
CA PRO A 56 -11.44 5.92 -6.51
C PRO A 56 -11.37 5.75 -4.98
N LEU A 57 -11.74 4.57 -4.51
CA LEU A 57 -11.71 4.26 -3.08
C LEU A 57 -10.27 3.99 -2.60
N PRO A 58 -9.91 4.42 -1.37
CA PRO A 58 -8.55 4.24 -0.86
C PRO A 58 -8.04 2.81 -0.94
N GLY A 59 -8.85 1.82 -0.58
CA GLY A 59 -8.46 0.41 -0.62
C GLY A 59 -8.16 -0.08 -2.03
N ILE A 60 -8.92 0.37 -3.02
CA ILE A 60 -8.69 -0.01 -4.43
C ILE A 60 -7.39 0.60 -4.93
N LEU A 61 -7.17 1.89 -4.65
CA LEU A 61 -5.96 2.58 -5.09
C LEU A 61 -4.71 2.01 -4.42
N ALA A 62 -4.78 1.72 -3.12
CA ALA A 62 -3.67 1.12 -2.38
C ALA A 62 -3.34 -0.27 -2.91
N ALA A 63 -4.35 -1.09 -3.20
CA ALA A 63 -4.15 -2.41 -3.77
C ALA A 63 -3.50 -2.33 -5.16
N ARG A 64 -3.91 -1.37 -5.99
CA ARG A 64 -3.28 -1.16 -7.30
C ARG A 64 -1.80 -0.79 -7.14
N ALA A 65 -1.48 0.07 -6.18
CA ALA A 65 -0.11 0.49 -5.93
C ALA A 65 0.80 -0.69 -5.55
N ASP A 66 0.28 -1.65 -4.78
CA ASP A 66 1.03 -2.82 -4.36
C ASP A 66 1.53 -3.69 -5.53
N PHE A 67 0.85 -3.63 -6.67
CA PHE A 67 1.17 -4.46 -7.85
C PHE A 67 1.79 -3.68 -9.00
N LEU A 68 2.16 -2.41 -8.78
CA LEU A 68 2.90 -1.62 -9.76
C LEU A 68 4.40 -1.87 -9.58
N ASP A 69 5.11 -2.03 -10.69
CA ASP A 69 6.57 -2.24 -10.67
C ASP A 69 7.34 -0.94 -10.43
N ASP A 70 6.79 0.18 -10.89
CA ASP A 70 7.44 1.48 -10.75
C ASP A 70 7.09 2.13 -9.41
N PRO A 71 8.07 2.27 -8.48
CA PRO A 71 7.79 2.88 -7.18
C PRO A 71 7.34 4.34 -7.26
N ASP A 72 7.74 5.09 -8.28
CA ASP A 72 7.29 6.46 -8.46
C ASP A 72 5.79 6.52 -8.80
N GLU A 73 5.31 5.59 -9.63
CA GLU A 73 3.87 5.48 -9.90
C GLU A 73 3.11 5.01 -8.67
N ALA A 74 3.68 4.05 -7.94
CA ALA A 74 3.06 3.53 -6.72
C ALA A 74 2.85 4.63 -5.68
N VAL A 75 3.87 5.47 -5.42
CA VAL A 75 3.73 6.54 -4.42
C VAL A 75 2.72 7.60 -4.86
N ARG A 76 2.64 7.93 -6.14
CA ARG A 76 1.62 8.87 -6.63
C ARG A 76 0.22 8.37 -6.37
N LEU A 77 -0.01 7.08 -6.63
CA LEU A 77 -1.31 6.45 -6.40
C LEU A 77 -1.64 6.37 -4.90
N LEU A 78 -0.65 6.02 -4.07
CA LEU A 78 -0.80 5.99 -2.62
C LEU A 78 -1.06 7.37 -2.02
N GLU A 79 -0.39 8.41 -2.51
CA GLU A 79 -0.63 9.78 -2.05
C GLU A 79 -2.05 10.24 -2.39
N ARG A 80 -2.55 9.89 -3.58
CA ARG A 80 -3.93 10.14 -3.96
C ARG A 80 -4.89 9.41 -3.03
N ALA A 81 -4.62 8.13 -2.74
CA ALA A 81 -5.42 7.33 -1.82
C ALA A 81 -5.43 7.93 -0.41
N TYR A 82 -4.28 8.40 0.08
CA TYR A 82 -4.17 9.04 1.39
C TYR A 82 -5.03 10.29 1.48
N LYS A 83 -5.01 11.13 0.45
CA LYS A 83 -5.82 12.34 0.39
C LYS A 83 -7.31 12.01 0.45
N ILE A 84 -7.75 11.00 -0.30
CA ILE A 84 -9.16 10.56 -0.31
C ILE A 84 -9.55 10.01 1.06
N ALA A 85 -8.70 9.20 1.68
CA ALA A 85 -8.95 8.67 3.02
C ALA A 85 -9.09 9.80 4.05
N GLY A 86 -8.28 10.86 3.93
CA GLY A 86 -8.38 12.04 4.78
C GLY A 86 -9.71 12.77 4.61
N GLN A 87 -10.19 12.90 3.37
CA GLN A 87 -11.49 13.52 3.08
C GLN A 87 -12.65 12.72 3.65
N ARG A 88 -12.48 11.41 3.80
CA ARG A 88 -13.49 10.50 4.34
C ARG A 88 -13.36 10.28 5.85
N ALA A 89 -12.39 10.91 6.48
CA ALA A 89 -12.03 10.73 7.89
C ALA A 89 -11.76 9.24 8.23
N ASP A 90 -11.18 8.50 7.29
CA ASP A 90 -10.89 7.07 7.41
C ASP A 90 -9.46 6.90 7.95
N VAL A 91 -9.34 6.84 9.29
CA VAL A 91 -8.05 6.75 9.97
C VAL A 91 -7.34 5.43 9.69
N GLU A 92 -8.08 4.32 9.63
CA GLU A 92 -7.49 3.00 9.35
C GLU A 92 -6.85 2.95 7.97
N SER A 93 -7.54 3.45 6.95
CA SER A 93 -6.98 3.53 5.60
C SER A 93 -5.76 4.46 5.56
N ARG A 94 -5.82 5.60 6.24
CA ARG A 94 -4.67 6.51 6.32
C ARG A 94 -3.46 5.83 6.95
N LEU A 95 -3.67 5.04 8.02
CA LEU A 95 -2.59 4.30 8.66
C LEU A 95 -1.95 3.31 7.69
N THR A 96 -2.76 2.48 7.04
CA THR A 96 -2.28 1.48 6.08
C THR A 96 -1.53 2.13 4.92
N ILE A 97 -2.07 3.23 4.38
CA ILE A 97 -1.46 3.93 3.24
C ILE A 97 -0.17 4.64 3.66
N ALA A 98 -0.13 5.25 4.84
CA ALA A 98 1.07 5.90 5.35
C ALA A 98 2.20 4.87 5.57
N ASP A 99 1.87 3.68 6.06
CA ASP A 99 2.80 2.55 6.19
C ASP A 99 3.40 2.19 4.82
N ALA A 100 2.55 2.01 3.81
CA ALA A 100 2.97 1.68 2.45
C ALA A 100 3.85 2.79 1.84
N LEU A 101 3.48 4.06 2.04
CA LEU A 101 4.25 5.20 1.54
C LEU A 101 5.61 5.29 2.22
N ALA A 102 5.64 5.16 3.54
CA ALA A 102 6.90 5.18 4.28
C ALA A 102 7.83 4.06 3.81
N GLY A 103 7.30 2.85 3.66
CA GLY A 103 8.05 1.71 3.16
C GLY A 103 8.62 1.95 1.76
N CYS A 104 7.82 2.48 0.87
CA CYS A 104 8.23 2.74 -0.50
C CYS A 104 9.33 3.81 -0.57
N TYR A 105 9.17 4.92 0.14
CA TYR A 105 10.17 5.98 0.16
C TYR A 105 11.47 5.57 0.85
N ILE A 106 11.39 4.77 1.91
CA ILE A 106 12.58 4.34 2.66
C ILE A 106 13.33 3.23 1.95
N ARG A 107 12.62 2.18 1.52
CA ARG A 107 13.22 0.93 1.02
C ARG A 107 13.46 0.91 -0.48
N GLU A 108 12.59 1.54 -1.26
CA GLU A 108 12.68 1.50 -2.72
C GLU A 108 13.25 2.77 -3.32
N LEU A 109 12.76 3.93 -2.90
CA LEU A 109 13.21 5.22 -3.43
C LEU A 109 14.39 5.81 -2.67
N GLU A 110 14.69 5.29 -1.49
CA GLU A 110 15.79 5.75 -0.64
C GLU A 110 15.76 7.26 -0.41
N ASP A 111 14.56 7.79 -0.15
CA ASP A 111 14.32 9.21 0.11
C ASP A 111 14.02 9.42 1.59
N PRO A 112 15.04 9.76 2.41
CA PRO A 112 14.84 9.87 3.85
C PRO A 112 13.92 11.01 4.26
N LYS A 113 13.88 12.09 3.49
CA LYS A 113 13.01 13.22 3.78
C LYS A 113 11.54 12.86 3.67
N GLN A 114 11.16 12.23 2.57
CA GLN A 114 9.78 11.76 2.37
C GLN A 114 9.47 10.59 3.30
N GLY A 115 10.44 9.71 3.53
CA GLY A 115 10.28 8.60 4.49
C GLY A 115 9.95 9.12 5.88
N ALA A 116 10.66 10.14 6.37
CA ALA A 116 10.38 10.77 7.67
C ALA A 116 9.00 11.40 7.71
N ARG A 117 8.59 12.07 6.63
CA ARG A 117 7.26 12.68 6.51
C ARG A 117 6.14 11.65 6.69
N TRP A 118 6.25 10.52 6.00
CA TRP A 118 5.20 9.49 6.05
C TRP A 118 5.25 8.67 7.33
N LEU A 119 6.42 8.51 7.96
CA LEU A 119 6.51 7.94 9.31
C LEU A 119 5.81 8.82 10.34
N ALA A 120 5.95 10.15 10.22
CA ALA A 120 5.24 11.07 11.11
C ALA A 120 3.72 10.96 10.94
N ALA A 121 3.25 10.85 9.68
CA ALA A 121 1.82 10.64 9.40
C ALA A 121 1.34 9.30 9.97
N MET A 122 2.14 8.25 9.86
CA MET A 122 1.84 6.94 10.44
C MET A 122 1.75 7.01 11.97
N ALA A 123 2.69 7.70 12.61
CA ALA A 123 2.68 7.88 14.07
C ALA A 123 1.40 8.58 14.55
N ASP A 124 0.96 9.61 13.83
CA ASP A 124 -0.28 10.31 14.16
C ASP A 124 -1.50 9.39 14.03
N ALA A 125 -1.56 8.60 12.97
CA ALA A 125 -2.66 7.65 12.77
C ALA A 125 -2.65 6.54 13.85
N LEU A 126 -1.47 6.09 14.28
CA LEU A 126 -1.33 5.08 15.34
C LEU A 126 -1.89 5.53 16.69
N LYS A 127 -1.97 6.83 16.95
CA LYS A 127 -2.59 7.36 18.18
C LYS A 127 -4.10 7.14 18.20
N GLN A 128 -4.72 6.94 17.04
CA GLN A 128 -6.18 6.84 16.89
C GLN A 128 -6.63 5.45 16.47
N ALA A 129 -5.78 4.68 15.82
CA ALA A 129 -6.10 3.35 15.27
C ALA A 129 -4.83 2.52 15.21
N GLY A 130 -4.97 1.26 14.85
CA GLY A 130 -3.84 0.36 14.68
C GLY A 130 -3.75 -0.69 15.79
N ASP A 131 -3.03 -1.75 15.50
CA ASP A 131 -2.79 -2.86 16.42
C ASP A 131 -1.28 -3.09 16.62
N GLU A 132 -0.93 -4.19 17.28
CA GLU A 132 0.47 -4.53 17.55
C GLU A 132 1.29 -4.70 16.28
N ASN A 133 0.68 -5.25 15.21
CA ASN A 133 1.36 -5.41 13.93
C ASN A 133 1.69 -4.06 13.28
N ASP A 134 0.79 -3.10 13.41
CA ASP A 134 1.01 -1.75 12.89
C ASP A 134 2.14 -1.04 13.67
N VAL A 135 2.20 -1.22 14.98
CA VAL A 135 3.27 -0.68 15.81
C VAL A 135 4.61 -1.32 15.44
N GLU A 136 4.62 -2.63 15.24
CA GLU A 136 5.83 -3.36 14.83
C GLU A 136 6.34 -2.86 13.49
N SER A 137 5.44 -2.69 12.51
CA SER A 137 5.79 -2.15 11.19
C SER A 137 6.38 -0.75 11.31
N TYR A 138 5.79 0.10 12.14
CA TYR A 138 6.30 1.45 12.41
C TYR A 138 7.73 1.42 12.96
N GLU A 139 7.99 0.57 13.95
CA GLU A 139 9.32 0.46 14.56
C GLU A 139 10.36 -0.08 13.57
N GLU A 140 9.98 -1.04 12.73
CA GLU A 140 10.85 -1.55 11.68
C GLU A 140 11.20 -0.46 10.65
N LEU A 141 10.21 0.29 10.18
CA LEU A 141 10.43 1.38 9.23
C LEU A 141 11.27 2.50 9.85
N LYS A 142 11.06 2.78 11.11
CA LYS A 142 11.85 3.77 11.86
C LYS A 142 13.33 3.35 11.90
N ALA A 143 13.60 2.08 12.14
CA ALA A 143 14.95 1.53 12.14
C ALA A 143 15.57 1.59 10.74
N ASP A 144 14.78 1.24 9.71
CA ASP A 144 15.24 1.31 8.31
C ASP A 144 15.55 2.76 7.89
N LEU A 145 14.75 3.71 8.32
CA LEU A 145 15.02 5.13 8.06
C LEU A 145 16.32 5.58 8.74
N ALA A 146 16.55 5.17 9.98
CA ALA A 146 17.77 5.51 10.71
C ALA A 146 19.01 4.95 9.99
N ALA A 147 18.90 3.72 9.48
CA ALA A 147 19.98 3.10 8.70
C ALA A 147 20.22 3.85 7.38
N LEU A 148 19.14 4.28 6.70
CA LEU A 148 19.25 5.04 5.46
C LEU A 148 19.92 6.40 5.68
N VAL A 149 19.59 7.09 6.77
CA VAL A 149 20.19 8.37 7.13
C VAL A 149 21.68 8.20 7.47
N ALA A 150 22.04 7.10 8.14
CA ALA A 150 23.43 6.80 8.48
C ALA A 150 24.27 6.44 7.26
N ASN A 151 23.66 5.80 6.25
CA ASN A 151 24.32 5.35 5.03
C ASN A 151 23.50 5.82 3.80
N PRO A 152 23.53 7.12 3.47
CA PRO A 152 22.73 7.63 2.38
C PRO A 152 23.18 7.07 1.03
N PRO A 153 22.26 6.88 0.06
CA PRO A 153 22.61 6.40 -1.27
C PRO A 153 23.54 7.39 -1.98
N GLY A 154 24.57 6.86 -2.66
CA GLY A 154 25.56 7.68 -3.33
C GLY A 154 26.52 8.41 -2.41
N GLY A 155 26.42 8.18 -1.09
CA GLY A 155 27.39 8.70 -0.11
C GLY A 155 28.67 7.86 -0.13
N GLU A 156 29.78 8.51 -0.27
CA GLU A 156 31.08 7.85 -0.16
C GLU A 156 31.76 8.23 1.14
#